data_c3a011f054eca6c73080a58c62b55de4
#
_entry.id   c3a011f054eca6c73080a58c62b55de4
#
_cell.length_a   1.000
_cell.length_b   1.000
_cell.length_c   1.000
_cell.angle_alpha   90.00
_cell.angle_beta   90.00
_cell.angle_gamma   90.00
#
_symmetry.space_group_name_H-M   'P 1'
#
loop_
_entity.id
_entity.type
_entity.pdbx_description
1 polymer ?
#
loop_
_entity_poly.entity_id
_entity_poly.type
_entity_poly.pdbx_seq_one_letter_code
_entity_poly.pdbx_strand_id
1 'polypeptide(L)'
;VHHIYEEVPLAGILEACEKNGHPDRCYYFFSTSKITFPGAGVSLVAASPASIRELKKHMSAQTISHDKLNQLRHVQFFRSPEGIRRHMEKMAELLRPKFDLVLQKLEDAFGTSSLLASWSHQKGGYFVSLDVFPGCAKRTVELAREAGVVLTEAGATFPYGKDPADRNIRIAPSY
;
A
#
# COMPACT_ATOMS: atom_id res chain seq x y z
N VAL A 1 -1.70 4.83 -6.74
CA VAL A 1 -1.35 5.25 -5.39
C VAL A 1 -2.40 6.23 -4.89
N HIS A 2 -2.92 5.99 -3.69
CA HIS A 2 -3.87 6.92 -3.07
C HIS A 2 -3.08 8.12 -2.53
N HIS A 3 -3.36 9.33 -3.03
CA HIS A 3 -2.76 10.55 -2.51
C HIS A 3 -3.57 11.06 -1.30
N ILE A 4 -2.90 11.28 -0.19
CA ILE A 4 -3.52 11.82 1.02
C ILE A 4 -3.30 13.33 1.08
N TYR A 5 -2.11 13.79 0.75
CA TYR A 5 -1.72 15.20 0.80
C TYR A 5 -1.60 15.82 -0.59
N GLU A 6 -0.85 15.20 -1.48
CA GLU A 6 -0.67 15.68 -2.85
C GLU A 6 -0.56 14.53 -3.85
N GLU A 7 -0.97 14.78 -5.08
CA GLU A 7 -0.79 13.85 -6.18
C GLU A 7 0.64 13.99 -6.72
N VAL A 8 1.44 12.92 -6.51
CA VAL A 8 2.79 12.86 -7.05
C VAL A 8 2.83 11.83 -8.18
N PRO A 9 3.09 12.24 -9.41
CA PRO A 9 3.28 11.30 -10.51
C PRO A 9 4.48 10.40 -10.23
N LEU A 10 4.26 9.11 -10.19
CA LEU A 10 5.34 8.13 -10.10
C LEU A 10 5.77 7.69 -11.49
N ALA A 11 7.06 7.46 -11.68
CA ALA A 11 7.58 6.90 -12.92
C ALA A 11 6.96 5.53 -13.19
N GLY A 12 6.51 5.29 -14.41
CA GLY A 12 5.90 4.02 -14.82
C GLY A 12 6.95 2.92 -14.92
N ILE A 13 6.86 1.90 -14.08
CA ILE A 13 7.81 0.78 -14.09
C ILE A 13 7.80 0.01 -15.41
N LEU A 14 6.64 -0.14 -16.04
CA LEU A 14 6.52 -0.81 -17.35
C LEU A 14 7.24 -0.03 -18.43
N GLU A 15 7.04 1.28 -18.47
CA GLU A 15 7.71 2.19 -19.39
C GLU A 15 9.23 2.18 -19.18
N ALA A 16 9.67 2.17 -17.92
CA ALA A 16 11.09 2.09 -17.59
C ALA A 16 11.72 0.78 -18.09
N CYS A 17 11.03 -0.36 -17.90
CA CYS A 17 11.48 -1.65 -18.42
C CYS A 17 11.57 -1.68 -19.95
N GLU A 18 10.57 -1.12 -20.63
CA GLU A 18 10.54 -1.02 -22.09
C GLU A 18 11.71 -0.17 -22.63
N LYS A 19 11.90 1.03 -22.06
CA LYS A 19 13.01 1.93 -22.43
C LYS A 19 14.38 1.32 -22.24
N ASN A 20 14.53 0.41 -21.27
CA ASN A 20 15.79 -0.29 -21.02
C ASN A 20 15.92 -1.64 -21.73
N GLY A 21 15.03 -1.96 -22.67
CA GLY A 21 15.09 -3.18 -23.47
C GLY A 21 14.71 -4.47 -22.74
N HIS A 22 14.05 -4.37 -21.60
CA HIS A 22 13.66 -5.50 -20.76
C HIS A 22 12.16 -5.53 -20.43
N PRO A 23 11.25 -5.47 -21.43
CA PRO A 23 9.81 -5.36 -21.20
C PRO A 23 9.22 -6.57 -20.44
N ASP A 24 9.84 -7.74 -20.56
CA ASP A 24 9.33 -8.98 -19.97
C ASP A 24 9.72 -9.17 -18.49
N ARG A 25 10.47 -8.23 -17.90
CA ARG A 25 10.93 -8.35 -16.50
C ARG A 25 9.96 -7.79 -15.47
N CYS A 26 8.88 -7.14 -15.90
CA CYS A 26 7.98 -6.44 -14.99
C CYS A 26 6.55 -6.93 -15.12
N TYR A 27 5.95 -7.19 -13.95
CA TYR A 27 4.52 -7.34 -13.77
C TYR A 27 4.03 -6.24 -12.85
N TYR A 28 3.06 -5.46 -13.30
CA TYR A 28 2.43 -4.41 -12.52
C TYR A 28 1.05 -4.88 -12.06
N PHE A 29 0.84 -4.93 -10.75
CA PHE A 29 -0.43 -5.32 -10.16
C PHE A 29 -1.14 -4.11 -9.57
N PHE A 30 -2.44 -4.04 -9.78
CA PHE A 30 -3.31 -3.02 -9.21
C PHE A 30 -4.54 -3.69 -8.57
N SER A 31 -5.03 -3.09 -7.49
CA SER A 31 -6.26 -3.54 -6.82
C SER A 31 -7.03 -2.36 -6.27
N THR A 32 -8.37 -2.45 -6.31
CA THR A 32 -9.26 -1.48 -5.68
C THR A 32 -9.52 -1.77 -4.20
N SER A 33 -8.90 -2.79 -3.62
CA SER A 33 -9.16 -3.25 -2.23
C SER A 33 -8.97 -2.16 -1.17
N LYS A 34 -8.13 -1.16 -1.44
CA LYS A 34 -7.86 -0.04 -0.53
C LYS A 34 -8.65 1.23 -0.87
N ILE A 35 -9.40 1.22 -1.95
CA ILE A 35 -10.21 2.39 -2.39
C ILE A 35 -11.70 2.09 -2.52
N THR A 36 -12.11 0.80 -2.45
CA THR A 36 -13.51 0.37 -2.44
C THR A 36 -13.76 -0.61 -1.29
N PHE A 37 -14.37 -1.76 -1.58
CA PHE A 37 -14.74 -2.75 -0.57
C PHE A 37 -13.65 -3.80 -0.39
N PRO A 38 -13.07 -3.94 0.80
CA PRO A 38 -12.22 -5.07 1.12
C PRO A 38 -12.95 -6.39 0.88
N GLY A 39 -12.29 -7.36 0.21
CA GLY A 39 -12.87 -8.64 -0.14
C GLY A 39 -13.77 -8.65 -1.38
N ALA A 40 -14.21 -7.48 -1.86
CA ALA A 40 -14.98 -7.33 -3.09
C ALA A 40 -14.29 -6.39 -4.10
N GLY A 41 -12.99 -6.26 -4.01
CA GLY A 41 -12.20 -5.45 -4.92
C GLY A 41 -12.09 -6.06 -6.33
N VAL A 42 -11.73 -5.20 -7.28
CA VAL A 42 -11.29 -5.59 -8.63
C VAL A 42 -9.79 -5.40 -8.71
N SER A 43 -9.10 -6.34 -9.33
CA SER A 43 -7.66 -6.25 -9.56
C SER A 43 -7.35 -6.41 -11.04
N LEU A 44 -6.20 -5.91 -11.43
CA LEU A 44 -5.67 -6.07 -12.78
C LEU A 44 -4.15 -6.33 -12.73
N VAL A 45 -3.66 -6.95 -13.76
CA VAL A 45 -2.24 -7.10 -14.02
C VAL A 45 -1.92 -6.52 -15.39
N ALA A 46 -0.83 -5.78 -15.46
CA ALA A 46 -0.24 -5.30 -16.71
C ALA A 46 1.21 -5.76 -16.80
N ALA A 47 1.59 -6.24 -17.97
CA ALA A 47 2.94 -6.70 -18.29
C ALA A 47 3.13 -6.69 -19.83
N SER A 48 4.28 -7.12 -20.31
CA SER A 48 4.49 -7.30 -21.75
C SER A 48 3.48 -8.27 -22.36
N PRO A 49 3.21 -8.20 -23.67
CA PRO A 49 2.33 -9.15 -24.36
C PRO A 49 2.77 -10.61 -24.19
N ALA A 50 4.07 -10.88 -24.13
CA ALA A 50 4.60 -12.22 -23.92
C ALA A 50 4.27 -12.73 -22.51
N SER A 51 4.55 -11.93 -21.50
CA SER A 51 4.23 -12.24 -20.08
C SER A 51 2.74 -12.42 -19.85
N ILE A 52 1.89 -11.59 -20.45
CA ILE A 52 0.42 -11.74 -20.33
C ILE A 52 -0.06 -13.02 -21.02
N ARG A 53 0.49 -13.40 -22.16
CA ARG A 53 0.14 -14.70 -22.80
C ARG A 53 0.45 -15.88 -21.89
N GLU A 54 1.62 -15.86 -21.27
CA GLU A 54 2.02 -16.93 -20.34
C GLU A 54 1.14 -16.97 -19.10
N LEU A 55 0.89 -15.81 -18.49
CA LEU A 55 0.00 -15.70 -17.32
C LEU A 55 -1.41 -16.21 -17.63
N LYS A 56 -1.97 -15.89 -18.81
CA LYS A 56 -3.29 -16.36 -19.21
C LYS A 56 -3.41 -17.89 -19.31
N LYS A 57 -2.34 -18.60 -19.69
CA LYS A 57 -2.34 -20.07 -19.70
C LYS A 57 -2.58 -20.63 -18.30
N HIS A 58 -1.89 -20.08 -17.31
CA HIS A 58 -2.07 -20.50 -15.92
C HIS A 58 -3.44 -20.08 -15.36
N MET A 59 -3.88 -18.86 -15.64
CA MET A 59 -5.18 -18.36 -15.18
C MET A 59 -6.35 -19.17 -15.77
N SER A 60 -6.27 -19.62 -17.00
CA SER A 60 -7.33 -20.42 -17.63
C SER A 60 -7.57 -21.78 -16.98
N ALA A 61 -6.58 -22.31 -16.26
CA ALA A 61 -6.73 -23.52 -15.46
C ALA A 61 -7.40 -23.26 -14.08
N GLN A 62 -7.38 -22.00 -13.61
CA GLN A 62 -7.94 -21.63 -12.30
C GLN A 62 -9.40 -21.22 -12.38
N THR A 63 -9.79 -20.49 -13.44
CA THR A 63 -11.15 -19.98 -13.60
C THR A 63 -11.50 -19.77 -15.08
N ILE A 64 -12.77 -20.01 -15.39
CA ILE A 64 -13.33 -19.75 -16.72
C ILE A 64 -13.60 -18.25 -16.89
N SER A 65 -14.05 -17.57 -15.84
CA SER A 65 -14.31 -16.13 -15.83
C SER A 65 -14.23 -15.54 -14.43
N HIS A 66 -13.95 -14.24 -14.38
CA HIS A 66 -13.99 -13.48 -13.13
C HIS A 66 -15.40 -12.93 -12.87
N ASP A 67 -15.65 -12.52 -11.61
CA ASP A 67 -16.93 -11.97 -11.17
C ASP A 67 -17.30 -10.69 -11.95
N LYS A 68 -18.15 -10.84 -12.95
CA LYS A 68 -18.61 -9.75 -13.81
C LYS A 68 -19.60 -8.82 -13.09
N LEU A 69 -20.36 -9.32 -12.12
CA LEU A 69 -21.27 -8.49 -11.34
C LEU A 69 -20.49 -7.53 -10.47
N ASN A 70 -19.40 -8.00 -9.87
CA ASN A 70 -18.53 -7.12 -9.09
C ASN A 70 -17.82 -6.08 -9.97
N GLN A 71 -17.36 -6.46 -11.16
CA GLN A 71 -16.81 -5.50 -12.13
C GLN A 71 -17.84 -4.44 -12.52
N LEU A 72 -19.08 -4.85 -12.84
CA LEU A 72 -20.18 -3.93 -13.17
C LEU A 72 -20.51 -2.99 -12.01
N ARG A 73 -20.50 -3.49 -10.78
CA ARG A 73 -20.68 -2.67 -9.57
C ARG A 73 -19.66 -1.54 -9.51
N HIS A 74 -18.37 -1.82 -9.76
CA HIS A 74 -17.32 -0.82 -9.79
C HIS A 74 -17.51 0.18 -10.93
N VAL A 75 -17.88 -0.29 -12.12
CA VAL A 75 -18.18 0.59 -13.25
C VAL A 75 -19.33 1.54 -12.94
N GLN A 76 -20.42 1.03 -12.36
CA GLN A 76 -21.58 1.86 -12.00
C GLN A 76 -21.28 2.81 -10.85
N PHE A 77 -20.45 2.43 -9.89
CA PHE A 77 -20.08 3.26 -8.77
C PHE A 77 -19.18 4.42 -9.20
N PHE A 78 -18.14 4.14 -9.95
CA PHE A 78 -17.18 5.16 -10.39
C PHE A 78 -17.65 5.95 -11.61
N ARG A 79 -18.30 5.28 -12.57
CA ARG A 79 -18.82 5.81 -13.84
C ARG A 79 -17.73 6.30 -14.82
N SER A 80 -16.68 6.93 -14.33
CA SER A 80 -15.62 7.53 -15.14
C SER A 80 -14.31 7.62 -14.35
N PRO A 81 -13.16 7.90 -14.99
CA PRO A 81 -11.91 8.19 -14.30
C PRO A 81 -12.02 9.35 -13.30
N GLU A 82 -12.81 10.38 -13.62
CA GLU A 82 -13.08 11.53 -12.73
C GLU A 82 -13.87 11.09 -11.50
N GLY A 83 -14.75 10.10 -11.64
CA GLY A 83 -15.47 9.50 -10.52
C GLY A 83 -14.51 8.79 -9.55
N ILE A 84 -13.48 8.11 -10.08
CA ILE A 84 -12.42 7.51 -9.25
C ILE A 84 -11.66 8.60 -8.49
N ARG A 85 -11.25 9.68 -9.17
CA ARG A 85 -10.53 10.81 -8.54
C ARG A 85 -11.32 11.43 -7.41
N ARG A 86 -12.57 11.80 -7.67
CA ARG A 86 -13.47 12.36 -6.64
C ARG A 86 -13.66 11.43 -5.44
N HIS A 87 -13.74 10.13 -5.68
CA HIS A 87 -13.83 9.17 -4.59
C HIS A 87 -12.52 9.13 -3.78
N MET A 88 -11.37 9.15 -4.44
CA MET A 88 -10.07 9.18 -3.78
C MET A 88 -9.85 10.47 -2.98
N GLU A 89 -10.32 11.62 -3.47
CA GLU A 89 -10.29 12.89 -2.74
C GLU A 89 -11.09 12.82 -1.43
N LYS A 90 -12.32 12.29 -1.48
CA LYS A 90 -13.14 12.06 -0.27
C LYS A 90 -12.47 11.11 0.72
N MET A 91 -11.83 10.06 0.22
CA MET A 91 -11.07 9.15 1.09
C MET A 91 -9.85 9.84 1.70
N ALA A 92 -9.17 10.72 0.96
CA ALA A 92 -8.06 11.52 1.47
C ALA A 92 -8.51 12.46 2.61
N GLU A 93 -9.65 13.11 2.47
CA GLU A 93 -10.24 13.97 3.51
C GLU A 93 -10.50 13.20 4.81
N LEU A 94 -10.97 11.95 4.71
CA LEU A 94 -11.22 11.08 5.87
C LEU A 94 -9.94 10.54 6.51
N LEU A 95 -8.90 10.28 5.71
CA LEU A 95 -7.66 9.67 6.19
C LEU A 95 -6.67 10.70 6.72
N ARG A 96 -6.59 11.88 6.12
CA ARG A 96 -5.61 12.92 6.46
C ARG A 96 -5.55 13.23 7.96
N PRO A 97 -6.67 13.49 8.67
CA PRO A 97 -6.61 13.78 10.10
C PRO A 97 -6.01 12.63 10.93
N LYS A 98 -6.22 11.37 10.50
CA LYS A 98 -5.68 10.20 11.18
C LYS A 98 -4.17 10.08 10.99
N PHE A 99 -3.69 10.36 9.77
CA PHE A 99 -2.26 10.40 9.48
C PHE A 99 -1.56 11.54 10.22
N ASP A 100 -2.17 12.73 10.19
CA ASP A 100 -1.65 13.91 10.89
C ASP A 100 -1.50 13.64 12.39
N LEU A 101 -2.50 13.00 13.00
CA LEU A 101 -2.45 12.64 14.42
C LEU A 101 -1.30 11.68 14.73
N VAL A 102 -1.11 10.65 13.91
CA VAL A 102 -0.02 9.67 14.13
C VAL A 102 1.34 10.34 13.94
N LEU A 103 1.52 11.12 12.88
CA LEU A 103 2.79 11.82 12.63
C LEU A 103 3.10 12.82 13.73
N GLN A 104 2.11 13.58 14.19
CA GLN A 104 2.26 14.50 15.30
C GLN A 104 2.65 13.78 16.59
N LYS A 105 2.01 12.65 16.92
CA LYS A 105 2.36 11.88 18.12
C LYS A 105 3.78 11.30 18.08
N LEU A 106 4.23 10.89 16.91
CA LEU A 106 5.62 10.45 16.72
C LEU A 106 6.59 11.62 16.92
N GLU A 107 6.27 12.78 16.38
CA GLU A 107 7.09 13.99 16.53
C GLU A 107 7.12 14.51 17.98
N ASP A 108 5.97 14.54 18.66
CA ASP A 108 5.86 14.90 20.07
C ASP A 108 6.70 13.96 20.97
N ALA A 109 6.74 12.66 20.64
CA ALA A 109 7.44 11.67 21.45
C ALA A 109 8.94 11.60 21.18
N PHE A 110 9.38 11.78 19.95
CA PHE A 110 10.78 11.56 19.54
C PHE A 110 11.48 12.81 19.03
N GLY A 111 10.73 13.86 18.66
CA GLY A 111 11.28 15.07 18.01
C GLY A 111 11.67 14.80 16.55
N THR A 112 12.07 15.85 15.85
CA THR A 112 12.40 15.82 14.41
C THR A 112 13.74 15.18 14.06
N SER A 113 14.62 14.95 15.04
CA SER A 113 15.99 14.43 14.86
C SER A 113 16.35 13.44 15.97
N SER A 114 15.59 12.34 16.07
CA SER A 114 15.86 11.33 17.09
C SER A 114 16.80 10.25 16.56
N LEU A 115 17.76 9.85 17.38
CA LEU A 115 18.55 8.63 17.16
C LEU A 115 17.75 7.36 17.51
N LEU A 116 16.62 7.50 18.20
CA LEU A 116 15.80 6.38 18.68
C LEU A 116 14.78 5.90 17.66
N ALA A 117 14.25 6.81 16.84
CA ALA A 117 13.24 6.50 15.84
C ALA A 117 13.31 7.45 14.63
N SER A 118 12.92 6.94 13.48
CA SER A 118 12.68 7.73 12.27
C SER A 118 11.46 7.16 11.53
N TRP A 119 10.74 7.99 10.81
CA TRP A 119 9.54 7.56 10.09
C TRP A 119 9.39 8.24 8.74
N SER A 120 8.60 7.61 7.88
CA SER A 120 8.32 8.15 6.55
C SER A 120 7.32 9.31 6.61
N HIS A 121 7.60 10.35 5.84
CA HIS A 121 6.67 11.47 5.55
C HIS A 121 6.11 11.28 4.13
N GLN A 122 5.12 10.42 4.00
CA GLN A 122 4.55 10.07 2.70
C GLN A 122 3.53 11.12 2.24
N LYS A 123 3.52 11.36 0.92
CA LYS A 123 2.50 12.20 0.27
C LYS A 123 1.21 11.46 0.00
N GLY A 124 1.26 10.14 0.00
CA GLY A 124 0.14 9.24 -0.22
C GLY A 124 0.43 7.81 0.26
N GLY A 125 -0.50 6.92 0.02
CA GLY A 125 -0.43 5.54 0.49
C GLY A 125 -1.24 5.32 1.78
N TYR A 126 -1.06 4.16 2.42
CA TYR A 126 -1.87 3.73 3.57
C TYR A 126 -1.05 3.46 4.82
N PHE A 127 0.25 3.63 4.75
CA PHE A 127 1.14 3.21 5.83
C PHE A 127 2.18 4.27 6.15
N VAL A 128 2.51 4.38 7.42
CA VAL A 128 3.71 5.03 7.91
C VAL A 128 4.73 3.93 8.20
N SER A 129 5.93 4.03 7.61
CA SER A 129 7.05 3.17 7.95
C SER A 129 7.80 3.81 9.10
N LEU A 130 7.83 3.15 10.25
CA LEU A 130 8.54 3.56 11.45
C LEU A 130 9.76 2.65 11.63
N ASP A 131 10.93 3.22 11.68
CA ASP A 131 12.16 2.56 12.08
C ASP A 131 12.52 2.97 13.50
N VAL A 132 12.51 2.01 14.42
CA VAL A 132 12.99 2.19 15.79
C VAL A 132 14.46 1.81 15.92
N PHE A 133 15.03 1.97 17.10
CA PHE A 133 16.40 1.53 17.37
C PHE A 133 16.57 0.04 17.04
N PRO A 134 17.70 -0.37 16.41
CA PRO A 134 17.93 -1.77 16.05
C PRO A 134 17.75 -2.72 17.22
N GLY A 135 17.08 -3.87 16.98
CA GLY A 135 16.76 -4.86 17.99
C GLY A 135 15.51 -4.55 18.83
N CYS A 136 14.76 -3.48 18.52
CA CYS A 136 13.66 -3.02 19.36
C CYS A 136 12.26 -3.18 18.74
N ALA A 137 12.13 -3.52 17.45
CA ALA A 137 10.81 -3.51 16.81
C ALA A 137 9.83 -4.51 17.41
N LYS A 138 10.26 -5.75 17.66
CA LYS A 138 9.41 -6.78 18.28
C LYS A 138 8.93 -6.34 19.65
N ARG A 139 9.86 -5.86 20.48
CA ARG A 139 9.51 -5.42 21.85
C ARG A 139 8.59 -4.19 21.83
N THR A 140 8.78 -3.27 20.89
CA THR A 140 7.92 -2.11 20.69
C THR A 140 6.49 -2.54 20.34
N VAL A 141 6.33 -3.49 19.42
CA VAL A 141 5.01 -4.03 19.03
C VAL A 141 4.32 -4.74 20.20
N GLU A 142 5.07 -5.50 21.02
CA GLU A 142 4.54 -6.14 22.23
C GLU A 142 4.05 -5.11 23.24
N LEU A 143 4.85 -4.11 23.56
CA LEU A 143 4.49 -3.02 24.48
C LEU A 143 3.29 -2.22 23.98
N ALA A 144 3.22 -1.94 22.68
CA ALA A 144 2.06 -1.29 22.08
C ALA A 144 0.79 -2.13 22.28
N ARG A 145 0.87 -3.44 22.09
CA ARG A 145 -0.26 -4.37 22.33
C ARG A 145 -0.68 -4.40 23.80
N GLU A 146 0.27 -4.43 24.73
CA GLU A 146 0.02 -4.33 26.16
C GLU A 146 -0.70 -3.02 26.54
N ALA A 147 -0.38 -1.93 25.83
CA ALA A 147 -1.03 -0.63 25.96
C ALA A 147 -2.36 -0.49 25.21
N GLY A 148 -2.84 -1.56 24.55
CA GLY A 148 -4.11 -1.56 23.80
C GLY A 148 -3.98 -1.10 22.33
N VAL A 149 -2.77 -0.91 21.80
CA VAL A 149 -2.53 -0.52 20.42
C VAL A 149 -2.06 -1.74 19.62
N VAL A 150 -2.90 -2.20 18.68
CA VAL A 150 -2.58 -3.35 17.84
C VAL A 150 -1.88 -2.85 16.56
N LEU A 151 -0.61 -3.17 16.44
CA LEU A 151 0.21 -2.90 15.26
C LEU A 151 0.38 -4.16 14.40
N THR A 152 0.83 -3.99 13.15
CA THR A 152 1.31 -5.12 12.35
C THR A 152 2.54 -5.74 13.03
N GLU A 153 2.67 -7.05 12.97
CA GLU A 153 3.82 -7.73 13.58
C GLU A 153 5.15 -7.24 13.00
N ALA A 154 6.15 -7.13 13.86
CA ALA A 154 7.51 -6.76 13.45
C ALA A 154 8.05 -7.76 12.44
N GLY A 155 8.71 -7.25 11.40
CA GLY A 155 9.22 -8.07 10.29
C GLY A 155 8.21 -8.32 9.15
N ALA A 156 6.93 -7.99 9.30
CA ALA A 156 5.91 -8.23 8.26
C ALA A 156 6.17 -7.47 6.94
N THR A 157 7.06 -6.49 6.93
CA THR A 157 7.48 -5.73 5.74
C THR A 157 8.66 -6.39 5.00
N PHE A 158 9.21 -7.46 5.55
CA PHE A 158 10.37 -8.18 5.00
C PHE A 158 10.00 -9.58 4.50
N PRO A 159 10.74 -10.11 3.52
CA PRO A 159 10.58 -11.51 3.10
C PRO A 159 10.67 -12.47 4.29
N TYR A 160 9.78 -13.47 4.30
CA TYR A 160 9.68 -14.48 5.35
C TYR A 160 9.40 -13.92 6.76
N GLY A 161 8.94 -12.67 6.87
CA GLY A 161 8.67 -12.05 8.17
C GLY A 161 9.93 -11.76 8.99
N LYS A 162 11.10 -11.69 8.37
CA LYS A 162 12.40 -11.54 9.04
C LYS A 162 13.03 -10.19 8.69
N ASP A 163 12.95 -9.23 9.60
CA ASP A 163 13.76 -8.02 9.57
C ASP A 163 15.12 -8.31 10.22
N PRO A 164 16.22 -8.27 9.45
CA PRO A 164 17.54 -8.57 10.00
C PRO A 164 17.99 -7.62 11.12
N ALA A 165 17.52 -6.39 11.09
CA ALA A 165 17.85 -5.37 12.08
C ALA A 165 16.83 -5.28 13.23
N ASP A 166 15.69 -5.98 13.12
CA ASP A 166 14.57 -5.90 14.07
C ASP A 166 14.21 -4.45 14.44
N ARG A 167 13.98 -3.62 13.41
CA ARG A 167 13.78 -2.17 13.58
C ARG A 167 12.55 -1.60 12.89
N ASN A 168 12.03 -2.26 11.85
CA ASN A 168 10.95 -1.70 11.05
C ASN A 168 9.57 -2.13 11.54
N ILE A 169 8.69 -1.15 11.69
CA ILE A 169 7.29 -1.32 12.08
C ILE A 169 6.41 -0.59 11.08
N ARG A 170 5.38 -1.26 10.59
CA ARG A 170 4.38 -0.65 9.73
C ARG A 170 3.17 -0.19 10.54
N ILE A 171 2.87 1.11 10.48
CA ILE A 171 1.68 1.69 11.09
C ILE A 171 0.63 1.94 10.01
N ALA A 172 -0.62 1.58 10.27
CA ALA A 172 -1.76 1.79 9.37
C ALA A 172 -2.77 2.74 10.02
N PRO A 173 -2.68 4.07 9.81
CA PRO A 173 -3.59 5.05 10.41
C PRO A 173 -4.99 5.06 9.78
N SER A 174 -5.43 3.97 9.19
CA SER A 174 -6.69 3.89 8.42
C SER A 174 -7.87 3.35 9.23
N TYR A 175 -7.68 3.08 10.51
CA TYR A 175 -8.70 2.50 11.39
C TYR A 175 -9.36 3.56 12.28
#